data_eecb1509c3b1a949fd55818c9d16c2b4
#
_entry.id   eecb1509c3b1a949fd55818c9d16c2b4
#
_cell.length_a   1.000
_cell.length_b   1.000
_cell.length_c   1.000
_cell.angle_alpha   90.00
_cell.angle_beta   90.00
_cell.angle_gamma   90.00
#
_symmetry.space_group_name_H-M   'P 1'
#
loop_
_entity.id
_entity.type
_entity.pdbx_description
1 polymer ?
#
loop_
_entity_poly.entity_id
_entity_poly.type
_entity_poly.pdbx_seq_one_letter_code
_entity_poly.pdbx_strand_id
1 'polypeptide(L)'
;FNIEKNSEIFPILQQKFLSQLDVGPLTIDLDSTVITRYGEQEGAKKGYNPKKPGRNSHHPIIAFIDQTKMIANTWMRSGNTSSLNNYDAFLNETFDICLKDKKVGLVRADSGFYSQEFLEWFEKRGINYIVAVKFYENIKYTIGNITKWIKIIKGVDVASLRFKPDNGSERRYIIVRKLSEEYPKSGGKL
;
A
#
# COMPACT_ATOMS: atom_id res chain seq x y z
N PHE A 1 25.43 -19.10 -0.74
CA PHE A 1 24.03 -18.73 -0.90
C PHE A 1 23.71 -18.63 -2.38
N ASN A 2 22.76 -19.42 -2.87
CA ASN A 2 22.26 -19.33 -4.24
C ASN A 2 20.95 -18.52 -4.19
N ILE A 3 20.94 -17.34 -4.82
CA ILE A 3 19.80 -16.39 -4.78
C ILE A 3 18.56 -17.03 -5.40
N GLU A 4 18.67 -17.76 -6.50
CA GLU A 4 17.54 -18.40 -7.17
C GLU A 4 16.88 -19.45 -6.29
N LYS A 5 17.67 -20.35 -5.68
CA LYS A 5 17.14 -21.37 -4.74
C LYS A 5 16.54 -20.75 -3.48
N ASN A 6 17.12 -19.65 -2.99
CA ASN A 6 16.59 -18.98 -1.81
C ASN A 6 15.24 -18.31 -2.11
N SER A 7 15.05 -17.72 -3.31
CA SER A 7 13.77 -17.12 -3.69
C SER A 7 12.63 -18.14 -3.78
N GLU A 8 12.93 -19.41 -4.06
CA GLU A 8 11.94 -20.49 -4.05
C GLU A 8 11.65 -21.01 -2.63
N ILE A 9 12.67 -21.09 -1.78
CA ILE A 9 12.57 -21.71 -0.46
C ILE A 9 11.96 -20.77 0.58
N PHE A 10 12.34 -19.48 0.59
CA PHE A 10 11.89 -18.54 1.63
C PHE A 10 10.36 -18.35 1.70
N PRO A 11 9.61 -18.22 0.60
CA PRO A 11 8.16 -18.15 0.67
C PRO A 11 7.50 -19.39 1.30
N ILE A 12 8.06 -20.57 1.04
CA ILE A 12 7.57 -21.85 1.60
C ILE A 12 7.84 -21.91 3.10
N LEU A 13 9.04 -21.53 3.54
CA LEU A 13 9.37 -21.45 4.97
C LEU A 13 8.50 -20.43 5.70
N GLN A 14 8.27 -19.27 5.06
CA GLN A 14 7.39 -18.25 5.59
C GLN A 14 5.96 -18.76 5.73
N GLN A 15 5.43 -19.45 4.73
CA GLN A 15 4.13 -20.09 4.78
C GLN A 15 4.02 -21.07 5.95
N LYS A 16 5.00 -21.96 6.10
CA LYS A 16 5.01 -22.95 7.18
C LYS A 16 5.03 -22.26 8.56
N PHE A 17 5.75 -21.16 8.70
CA PHE A 17 5.78 -20.37 9.92
C PHE A 17 4.43 -19.67 10.17
N LEU A 18 3.89 -18.99 9.18
CA LEU A 18 2.62 -18.27 9.29
C LEU A 18 1.42 -19.22 9.47
N SER A 19 1.49 -20.46 8.98
CA SER A 19 0.42 -21.45 9.18
C SER A 19 0.15 -21.76 10.66
N GLN A 20 1.16 -21.58 11.53
CA GLN A 20 1.03 -21.79 12.97
C GLN A 20 0.30 -20.68 13.72
N LEU A 21 0.08 -19.52 13.08
CA LEU A 21 -0.62 -18.40 13.72
C LEU A 21 -2.10 -18.72 13.87
N ASP A 22 -2.59 -18.71 15.11
CA ASP A 22 -4.02 -18.83 15.41
C ASP A 22 -4.64 -17.42 15.48
N VAL A 23 -4.94 -16.86 14.32
CA VAL A 23 -5.55 -15.53 14.18
C VAL A 23 -6.67 -15.58 13.15
N GLY A 24 -7.72 -14.80 13.39
CA GLY A 24 -8.86 -14.65 12.49
C GLY A 24 -8.48 -14.00 11.14
N PRO A 25 -9.43 -13.46 10.39
CA PRO A 25 -9.13 -12.84 9.11
C PRO A 25 -8.07 -11.75 9.24
N LEU A 26 -7.01 -11.86 8.44
CA LEU A 26 -5.86 -10.97 8.52
C LEU A 26 -6.15 -9.61 7.86
N THR A 27 -5.58 -8.56 8.45
CA THR A 27 -5.36 -7.28 7.77
C THR A 27 -3.90 -7.20 7.35
N ILE A 28 -3.67 -6.97 6.07
CA ILE A 28 -2.34 -6.85 5.48
C ILE A 28 -2.06 -5.39 5.14
N ASP A 29 -0.98 -4.84 5.68
CA ASP A 29 -0.46 -3.53 5.34
C ASP A 29 0.66 -3.66 4.32
N LEU A 30 0.47 -3.07 3.16
CA LEU A 30 1.50 -2.98 2.11
C LEU A 30 2.20 -1.64 2.22
N ASP A 31 3.50 -1.68 2.33
CA ASP A 31 4.35 -0.49 2.39
C ASP A 31 5.61 -0.67 1.55
N SER A 32 6.20 0.43 1.14
CA SER A 32 7.51 0.45 0.53
C SER A 32 8.32 1.61 1.08
N THR A 33 9.56 1.35 1.42
CA THR A 33 10.42 2.34 2.06
C THR A 33 11.75 2.49 1.32
N VAL A 34 12.47 3.57 1.57
CA VAL A 34 13.79 3.81 0.98
C VAL A 34 14.87 3.60 2.03
N ILE A 35 15.77 2.65 1.77
CA ILE A 35 16.94 2.39 2.60
C ILE A 35 18.17 2.95 1.90
N THR A 36 18.65 4.11 2.35
CA THR A 36 19.86 4.75 1.81
C THR A 36 21.09 3.88 2.06
N ARG A 37 21.97 3.78 1.06
CA ARG A 37 23.25 3.09 1.15
C ARG A 37 24.42 4.06 0.99
N TYR A 38 25.50 3.80 1.71
CA TYR A 38 26.69 4.63 1.73
C TYR A 38 27.89 3.98 1.03
N GLY A 39 27.71 2.82 0.46
CA GLY A 39 28.72 2.07 -0.30
C GLY A 39 28.11 1.45 -1.57
N GLU A 40 28.89 0.62 -2.22
CA GLU A 40 28.49 -0.15 -3.40
C GLU A 40 27.94 -1.51 -3.00
N GLN A 41 26.73 -1.52 -2.43
CA GLN A 41 26.06 -2.78 -2.14
C GLN A 41 25.37 -3.31 -3.40
N GLU A 42 25.35 -4.64 -3.54
CA GLU A 42 24.69 -5.33 -4.63
C GLU A 42 23.20 -4.90 -4.73
N GLY A 43 22.75 -4.61 -5.93
CA GLY A 43 21.38 -4.17 -6.21
C GLY A 43 21.05 -2.74 -5.77
N ALA A 44 21.94 -2.03 -5.07
CA ALA A 44 21.72 -0.63 -4.72
C ALA A 44 21.90 0.28 -5.93
N LYS A 45 20.90 1.11 -6.23
CA LYS A 45 20.92 2.08 -7.34
C LYS A 45 20.38 3.44 -6.89
N LYS A 46 20.77 4.47 -7.65
CA LYS A 46 20.17 5.81 -7.49
C LYS A 46 18.73 5.78 -7.98
N GLY A 47 17.83 6.34 -7.16
CA GLY A 47 16.41 6.45 -7.46
C GLY A 47 15.76 7.52 -6.59
N TYR A 48 14.43 7.47 -6.45
CA TYR A 48 13.72 8.36 -5.56
C TYR A 48 14.16 8.16 -4.11
N ASN A 49 14.84 9.15 -3.55
CA ASN A 49 15.28 9.16 -2.17
C ASN A 49 15.12 10.59 -1.60
N PRO A 50 13.97 10.88 -0.99
CA PRO A 50 13.66 12.24 -0.53
C PRO A 50 14.55 12.69 0.64
N LYS A 51 15.08 11.76 1.42
CA LYS A 51 15.97 12.06 2.56
C LYS A 51 17.42 12.32 2.15
N LYS A 52 17.90 11.65 1.09
CA LYS A 52 19.29 11.72 0.61
C LYS A 52 19.31 11.65 -0.93
N PRO A 53 18.91 12.71 -1.64
CA PRO A 53 18.90 12.74 -3.10
C PRO A 53 20.26 12.39 -3.70
N GLY A 54 20.25 11.60 -4.78
CA GLY A 54 21.46 11.19 -5.51
C GLY A 54 22.29 10.06 -4.88
N ARG A 55 21.90 9.58 -3.69
CA ARG A 55 22.55 8.41 -3.06
C ARG A 55 21.98 7.09 -3.59
N ASN A 56 22.82 6.07 -3.63
CA ASN A 56 22.37 4.70 -3.85
C ASN A 56 21.43 4.27 -2.72
N SER A 57 20.42 3.50 -3.06
CA SER A 57 19.43 3.00 -2.11
C SER A 57 18.86 1.66 -2.53
N HIS A 58 18.19 0.99 -1.62
CA HIS A 58 17.23 -0.06 -1.90
C HIS A 58 15.83 0.47 -1.62
N HIS A 59 14.84 -0.12 -2.29
CA HIS A 59 13.43 0.21 -2.14
C HIS A 59 12.61 -1.06 -1.88
N PRO A 60 12.75 -1.67 -0.67
CA PRO A 60 12.00 -2.86 -0.34
C PRO A 60 10.49 -2.61 -0.39
N ILE A 61 9.75 -3.66 -0.76
CA ILE A 61 8.31 -3.78 -0.57
C ILE A 61 8.06 -4.77 0.54
N ILE A 62 7.10 -4.47 1.41
CA ILE A 62 6.83 -5.23 2.62
C ILE A 62 5.33 -5.43 2.77
N ALA A 63 4.92 -6.64 3.14
CA ALA A 63 3.57 -6.98 3.57
C ALA A 63 3.59 -7.29 5.06
N PHE A 64 2.91 -6.47 5.88
CA PHE A 64 2.77 -6.67 7.32
C PHE A 64 1.41 -7.26 7.67
N ILE A 65 1.38 -8.10 8.69
CA ILE A 65 0.16 -8.58 9.33
C ILE A 65 -0.15 -7.67 10.52
N ASP A 66 -1.24 -6.90 10.44
CA ASP A 66 -1.58 -5.91 11.47
C ASP A 66 -1.81 -6.54 12.86
N GLN A 67 -2.46 -7.70 12.93
CA GLN A 67 -2.79 -8.35 14.20
C GLN A 67 -1.55 -8.81 14.98
N THR A 68 -0.54 -9.33 14.29
CA THR A 68 0.65 -9.93 14.90
C THR A 68 1.89 -9.03 14.85
N LYS A 69 1.83 -7.96 14.06
CA LYS A 69 2.97 -7.08 13.73
C LYS A 69 4.14 -7.83 13.08
N MET A 70 3.84 -8.93 12.40
CA MET A 70 4.82 -9.76 11.71
C MET A 70 4.85 -9.45 10.23
N ILE A 71 5.97 -9.68 9.60
CA ILE A 71 6.14 -9.58 8.16
C ILE A 71 5.57 -10.86 7.52
N ALA A 72 4.59 -10.71 6.63
CA ALA A 72 4.08 -11.81 5.83
C ALA A 72 5.01 -12.12 4.65
N ASN A 73 5.54 -11.09 4.00
CA ASN A 73 6.50 -11.20 2.91
C ASN A 73 7.28 -9.90 2.75
N THR A 74 8.49 -9.98 2.20
CA THR A 74 9.31 -8.81 1.85
C THR A 74 10.24 -9.12 0.70
N TRP A 75 10.33 -8.16 -0.24
CA TRP A 75 11.33 -8.19 -1.32
C TRP A 75 12.27 -7.02 -1.20
N MET A 76 13.57 -7.29 -1.20
CA MET A 76 14.59 -6.26 -1.31
C MET A 76 14.74 -5.88 -2.79
N ARG A 77 14.32 -4.66 -3.14
CA ARG A 77 14.35 -4.16 -4.52
C ARG A 77 15.38 -3.05 -4.67
N SER A 78 15.81 -2.82 -5.91
CA SER A 78 16.74 -1.74 -6.25
C SER A 78 16.10 -0.36 -5.98
N GLY A 79 16.92 0.64 -5.63
CA GLY A 79 16.47 1.99 -5.30
C GLY A 79 15.80 2.76 -6.45
N ASN A 80 15.94 2.32 -7.68
CA ASN A 80 15.29 2.89 -8.86
C ASN A 80 13.93 2.25 -9.18
N THR A 81 13.39 1.42 -8.28
CA THR A 81 12.04 0.87 -8.41
C THR A 81 11.00 1.78 -7.75
N SER A 82 9.77 1.76 -8.26
CA SER A 82 8.60 2.36 -7.62
C SER A 82 7.82 1.31 -6.81
N SER A 83 6.82 1.75 -6.02
CA SER A 83 5.94 0.84 -5.28
C SER A 83 5.23 -0.14 -6.20
N LEU A 84 4.87 0.28 -7.42
CA LEU A 84 4.15 -0.51 -8.42
C LEU A 84 5.03 -1.41 -9.31
N ASN A 85 6.37 -1.34 -9.21
CA ASN A 85 7.20 -2.27 -9.98
C ASN A 85 7.08 -3.69 -9.44
N ASN A 86 6.69 -4.65 -10.29
CA ASN A 86 6.55 -6.08 -9.98
C ASN A 86 5.64 -6.35 -8.76
N TYR A 87 4.66 -5.47 -8.50
CA TYR A 87 3.74 -5.65 -7.36
C TYR A 87 2.89 -6.91 -7.52
N ASP A 88 2.50 -7.24 -8.75
CA ASP A 88 1.68 -8.42 -9.09
C ASP A 88 2.38 -9.72 -8.69
N ALA A 89 3.64 -9.89 -9.05
CA ALA A 89 4.45 -11.04 -8.65
C ALA A 89 4.64 -11.09 -7.13
N PHE A 90 4.89 -9.95 -6.48
CA PHE A 90 4.97 -9.86 -5.02
C PHE A 90 3.65 -10.23 -4.33
N LEU A 91 2.52 -9.75 -4.86
CA LEU A 91 1.21 -10.09 -4.32
C LEU A 91 0.88 -11.58 -4.51
N ASN A 92 1.14 -12.13 -5.70
CA ASN A 92 0.93 -13.56 -5.95
C ASN A 92 1.76 -14.41 -4.98
N GLU A 93 3.05 -14.12 -4.79
CA GLU A 93 3.89 -14.82 -3.81
C GLU A 93 3.34 -14.67 -2.38
N THR A 94 2.95 -13.46 -2.00
CA THR A 94 2.42 -13.17 -0.67
C THR A 94 1.12 -13.93 -0.38
N PHE A 95 0.15 -13.86 -1.30
CA PHE A 95 -1.20 -14.38 -1.06
C PHE A 95 -1.34 -15.87 -1.43
N ASP A 96 -0.70 -16.29 -2.54
CA ASP A 96 -0.88 -17.64 -3.07
C ASP A 96 0.14 -18.64 -2.47
N ILE A 97 1.24 -18.15 -1.87
CA ILE A 97 2.27 -18.98 -1.22
C ILE A 97 2.33 -18.70 0.28
N CYS A 98 2.79 -17.49 0.69
CA CYS A 98 3.05 -17.23 2.11
C CYS A 98 1.78 -17.31 2.98
N LEU A 99 0.66 -16.82 2.48
CA LEU A 99 -0.63 -16.73 3.19
C LEU A 99 -1.68 -17.73 2.68
N LYS A 100 -1.30 -18.75 1.89
CA LYS A 100 -2.26 -19.66 1.23
C LYS A 100 -3.26 -20.31 2.20
N ASP A 101 -2.86 -20.57 3.45
CA ASP A 101 -3.68 -21.20 4.48
C ASP A 101 -4.37 -20.17 5.40
N LYS A 102 -4.33 -18.89 5.06
CA LYS A 102 -4.88 -17.81 5.86
C LYS A 102 -5.95 -17.04 5.09
N LYS A 103 -7.01 -16.67 5.81
CA LYS A 103 -8.03 -15.78 5.26
C LYS A 103 -7.56 -14.34 5.40
N VAL A 104 -7.44 -13.61 4.30
CA VAL A 104 -7.21 -12.16 4.31
C VAL A 104 -8.55 -11.45 4.20
N GLY A 105 -8.86 -10.60 5.17
CA GLY A 105 -10.10 -9.83 5.25
C GLY A 105 -9.96 -8.43 4.70
N LEU A 106 -8.77 -7.83 4.81
CA LEU A 106 -8.53 -6.45 4.42
C LEU A 106 -7.06 -6.25 4.00
N VAL A 107 -6.85 -5.44 2.96
CA VAL A 107 -5.53 -4.92 2.59
C VAL A 107 -5.54 -3.40 2.72
N ARG A 108 -4.48 -2.81 3.31
CA ARG A 108 -4.27 -1.37 3.36
C ARG A 108 -2.98 -1.00 2.65
N ALA A 109 -2.98 0.09 1.90
CA ALA A 109 -1.78 0.59 1.23
C ALA A 109 -1.82 2.12 1.10
N ASP A 110 -0.64 2.72 0.96
CA ASP A 110 -0.51 4.15 0.71
C ASP A 110 -0.79 4.52 -0.76
N SER A 111 -0.73 5.81 -1.07
CA SER A 111 -0.98 6.32 -2.42
C SER A 111 0.11 5.97 -3.45
N GLY A 112 1.24 5.45 -3.02
CA GLY A 112 2.30 4.92 -3.89
C GLY A 112 1.86 3.68 -4.66
N PHE A 113 0.90 2.93 -4.11
CA PHE A 113 0.31 1.74 -4.71
C PHE A 113 -0.96 2.02 -5.51
N TYR A 114 -1.44 3.27 -5.57
CA TYR A 114 -2.68 3.57 -6.26
C TYR A 114 -2.52 3.47 -7.78
N SER A 115 -3.05 2.41 -8.38
CA SER A 115 -3.30 2.26 -9.81
C SER A 115 -4.57 1.44 -10.03
N GLN A 116 -5.16 1.52 -11.24
CA GLN A 116 -6.39 0.78 -11.56
C GLN A 116 -6.13 -0.74 -11.49
N GLU A 117 -5.02 -1.18 -12.08
CA GLU A 117 -4.61 -2.59 -12.15
C GLU A 117 -4.35 -3.17 -10.77
N PHE A 118 -3.75 -2.38 -9.86
CA PHE A 118 -3.50 -2.79 -8.48
C PHE A 118 -4.82 -3.01 -7.72
N LEU A 119 -5.80 -2.12 -7.87
CA LEU A 119 -7.11 -2.27 -7.25
C LEU A 119 -7.89 -3.45 -7.84
N GLU A 120 -7.86 -3.62 -9.16
CA GLU A 120 -8.50 -4.73 -9.85
C GLU A 120 -7.94 -6.10 -9.43
N TRP A 121 -6.65 -6.16 -9.07
CA TRP A 121 -6.04 -7.40 -8.59
C TRP A 121 -6.78 -7.93 -7.35
N PHE A 122 -7.15 -7.07 -6.41
CA PHE A 122 -7.92 -7.43 -5.20
C PHE A 122 -9.39 -7.69 -5.52
N GLU A 123 -9.98 -6.90 -6.40
CA GLU A 123 -11.39 -7.04 -6.82
C GLU A 123 -11.64 -8.40 -7.46
N LYS A 124 -10.77 -8.83 -8.35
CA LYS A 124 -10.82 -10.16 -8.99
C LYS A 124 -10.72 -11.32 -8.01
N ARG A 125 -10.10 -11.11 -6.86
CA ARG A 125 -9.95 -12.11 -5.78
C ARG A 125 -10.97 -11.96 -4.65
N GLY A 126 -11.87 -10.98 -4.71
CA GLY A 126 -12.86 -10.70 -3.66
C GLY A 126 -12.24 -10.23 -2.35
N ILE A 127 -11.05 -9.64 -2.38
CA ILE A 127 -10.34 -9.14 -1.20
C ILE A 127 -10.69 -7.67 -1.00
N ASN A 128 -11.14 -7.31 0.21
CA ASN A 128 -11.40 -5.91 0.54
C ASN A 128 -10.10 -5.12 0.67
N TYR A 129 -10.13 -3.85 0.31
CA TYR A 129 -8.95 -2.98 0.41
C TYR A 129 -9.30 -1.55 0.84
N ILE A 130 -8.31 -0.87 1.41
CA ILE A 130 -8.29 0.57 1.65
C ILE A 130 -6.97 1.09 1.11
N VAL A 131 -7.00 1.85 0.01
CA VAL A 131 -5.81 2.42 -0.62
C VAL A 131 -5.96 3.94 -0.66
N ALA A 132 -4.94 4.65 -0.17
CA ALA A 132 -4.94 6.10 -0.24
C ALA A 132 -4.86 6.55 -1.70
N VAL A 133 -5.63 7.56 -2.05
CA VAL A 133 -5.74 8.06 -3.43
C VAL A 133 -4.87 9.30 -3.61
N LYS A 134 -4.17 9.41 -4.75
CA LYS A 134 -3.52 10.65 -5.16
C LYS A 134 -4.57 11.68 -5.57
N PHE A 135 -4.42 12.92 -5.11
CA PHE A 135 -5.32 14.01 -5.45
C PHE A 135 -5.09 14.51 -6.88
N TYR A 136 -5.74 13.86 -7.85
CA TYR A 136 -5.83 14.36 -9.22
C TYR A 136 -6.90 15.47 -9.34
N GLU A 137 -6.81 16.33 -10.34
CA GLU A 137 -7.69 17.49 -10.49
C GLU A 137 -9.18 17.11 -10.61
N ASN A 138 -9.51 16.03 -11.32
CA ASN A 138 -10.88 15.54 -11.44
C ASN A 138 -11.46 15.09 -10.09
N ILE A 139 -10.65 14.45 -9.24
CA ILE A 139 -11.06 14.08 -7.86
C ILE A 139 -11.25 15.33 -7.00
N LYS A 140 -10.35 16.31 -7.08
CA LYS A 140 -10.48 17.59 -6.35
C LYS A 140 -11.76 18.31 -6.69
N TYR A 141 -12.10 18.40 -7.99
CA TYR A 141 -13.35 19.00 -8.44
C TYR A 141 -14.57 18.27 -7.86
N THR A 142 -14.57 16.95 -7.90
CA THR A 142 -15.66 16.13 -7.35
C THR A 142 -15.81 16.32 -5.83
N ILE A 143 -14.69 16.38 -5.09
CA ILE A 143 -14.69 16.61 -3.64
C ILE A 143 -15.22 18.02 -3.32
N GLY A 144 -14.87 19.04 -4.11
CA GLY A 144 -15.35 20.42 -3.94
C GLY A 144 -16.88 20.55 -4.03
N ASN A 145 -17.54 19.65 -4.74
CA ASN A 145 -19.00 19.63 -4.90
C ASN A 145 -19.74 18.80 -3.83
N ILE A 146 -19.04 18.22 -2.84
CA ILE A 146 -19.69 17.46 -1.77
C ILE A 146 -20.41 18.41 -0.82
N THR A 147 -21.74 18.25 -0.72
CA THR A 147 -22.59 19.04 0.17
C THR A 147 -22.90 18.34 1.48
N LYS A 148 -22.87 16.99 1.50
CA LYS A 148 -23.22 16.19 2.68
C LYS A 148 -21.98 15.65 3.36
N TRP A 149 -21.72 16.12 4.57
CA TRP A 149 -20.61 15.67 5.42
C TRP A 149 -21.15 15.13 6.74
N ILE A 150 -20.57 14.03 7.20
CA ILE A 150 -20.87 13.42 8.49
C ILE A 150 -19.76 13.83 9.46
N LYS A 151 -20.11 14.53 10.52
CA LYS A 151 -19.18 14.90 11.59
C LYS A 151 -18.91 13.68 12.47
N ILE A 152 -17.65 13.28 12.55
CA ILE A 152 -17.22 12.13 13.35
C ILE A 152 -16.78 12.57 14.74
N ILE A 153 -15.86 13.54 14.79
CA ILE A 153 -15.38 14.18 16.02
C ILE A 153 -15.17 15.67 15.74
N LYS A 154 -14.86 16.45 16.78
CA LYS A 154 -14.57 17.87 16.62
C LYS A 154 -13.42 18.07 15.61
N GLY A 155 -13.67 18.82 14.55
CA GLY A 155 -12.68 19.13 13.50
C GLY A 155 -12.42 18.01 12.50
N VAL A 156 -13.20 16.91 12.52
CA VAL A 156 -13.06 15.82 11.52
C VAL A 156 -14.44 15.47 10.95
N ASP A 157 -14.57 15.68 9.66
CA ASP A 157 -15.76 15.31 8.89
C ASP A 157 -15.42 14.26 7.85
N VAL A 158 -16.39 13.41 7.51
CA VAL A 158 -16.26 12.33 6.53
C VAL A 158 -17.38 12.43 5.51
N ALA A 159 -17.02 12.17 4.25
CA ALA A 159 -18.00 11.97 3.19
C ALA A 159 -17.71 10.67 2.44
N SER A 160 -18.75 10.11 1.83
CA SER A 160 -18.65 8.93 0.97
C SER A 160 -19.28 9.25 -0.38
N LEU A 161 -18.58 8.93 -1.44
CA LEU A 161 -19.11 9.06 -2.80
C LEU A 161 -18.72 7.86 -3.66
N ARG A 162 -19.47 7.61 -4.74
CA ARG A 162 -19.05 6.75 -5.83
C ARG A 162 -18.50 7.62 -6.94
N PHE A 163 -17.35 7.25 -7.47
CA PHE A 163 -16.66 7.97 -8.52
C PHE A 163 -16.01 6.97 -9.48
N LYS A 164 -16.15 7.25 -10.77
CA LYS A 164 -15.53 6.50 -11.86
C LYS A 164 -14.44 7.38 -12.47
N PRO A 165 -13.15 7.04 -12.33
CA PRO A 165 -12.08 7.71 -13.07
C PRO A 165 -12.19 7.39 -14.57
N ASP A 166 -11.61 8.24 -15.43
CA ASP A 166 -11.71 8.12 -16.89
C ASP A 166 -11.28 6.75 -17.42
N ASN A 167 -10.22 6.18 -16.84
CA ASN A 167 -9.65 4.90 -17.23
C ASN A 167 -9.82 3.83 -16.13
N GLY A 168 -10.99 3.76 -15.47
CA GLY A 168 -11.18 2.80 -14.39
C GLY A 168 -12.62 2.42 -14.12
N SER A 169 -12.80 1.55 -13.15
CA SER A 169 -14.11 1.12 -12.66
C SER A 169 -14.66 2.10 -11.63
N GLU A 170 -15.99 2.15 -11.49
CA GLU A 170 -16.63 2.90 -10.42
C GLU A 170 -16.31 2.27 -9.06
N ARG A 171 -15.81 3.09 -8.13
CA ARG A 171 -15.48 2.65 -6.77
C ARG A 171 -16.03 3.60 -5.74
N ARG A 172 -16.11 3.10 -4.50
CA ARG A 172 -16.45 3.92 -3.34
C ARG A 172 -15.22 4.63 -2.82
N TYR A 173 -15.31 5.95 -2.68
CA TYR A 173 -14.28 6.80 -2.08
C TYR A 173 -14.77 7.33 -0.74
N ILE A 174 -13.91 7.28 0.26
CA ILE A 174 -14.12 7.89 1.57
C ILE A 174 -13.19 9.10 1.67
N ILE A 175 -13.76 10.25 1.88
CA ILE A 175 -13.06 11.51 2.04
C ILE A 175 -13.08 11.90 3.51
N VAL A 176 -11.91 12.17 4.06
CA VAL A 176 -11.75 12.69 5.43
C VAL A 176 -11.27 14.12 5.34
N ARG A 177 -12.05 15.04 5.90
CA ARG A 177 -11.71 16.45 6.03
C ARG A 177 -11.34 16.75 7.47
N LYS A 178 -10.17 17.34 7.69
CA LYS A 178 -9.71 17.78 9.02
C LYS A 178 -9.58 19.29 9.04
N LEU A 179 -10.09 19.94 10.10
CA LEU A 179 -9.79 21.34 10.36
C LEU A 179 -8.30 21.45 10.72
N SER A 180 -7.56 22.31 10.01
CA SER A 180 -6.15 22.55 10.29
C SER A 180 -6.00 23.84 11.09
N GLU A 181 -5.31 23.77 12.22
CA GLU A 181 -4.95 24.96 13.00
C GLU A 181 -3.94 25.85 12.25
N GLU A 182 -3.09 25.26 11.40
CA GLU A 182 -2.11 25.99 10.58
C GLU A 182 -2.77 26.83 9.46
N TYR A 183 -3.96 26.39 8.99
CA TYR A 183 -4.67 27.05 7.87
C TYR A 183 -6.17 27.21 8.17
N PRO A 184 -6.55 27.91 9.25
CA PRO A 184 -7.95 28.03 9.65
C PRO A 184 -8.83 28.74 8.61
N LYS A 185 -8.23 29.59 7.76
CA LYS A 185 -8.93 30.36 6.71
C LYS A 185 -9.14 29.57 5.41
N SER A 186 -8.41 28.49 5.18
CA SER A 186 -8.50 27.66 3.96
C SER A 186 -9.48 26.49 4.06
N GLY A 187 -10.18 26.38 5.17
CA GLY A 187 -11.20 25.34 5.36
C GLY A 187 -10.67 23.93 5.66
N GLY A 188 -9.38 23.80 5.90
CA GLY A 188 -8.75 22.54 6.28
C GLY A 188 -7.89 21.93 5.17
N LYS A 189 -7.13 20.92 5.55
CA LYS A 189 -6.33 20.09 4.64
C LYS A 189 -7.16 18.88 4.23
N LEU A 190 -7.36 18.69 2.94
CA LEU A 190 -7.98 17.50 2.35
C LEU A 190 -6.99 16.32 2.37
#